data_3ad651ec51e560cbca1798eb4094310a
#
_entry.id   3ad651ec51e560cbca1798eb4094310a
#
_cell.length_a   1.000
_cell.length_b   1.000
_cell.length_c   1.000
_cell.angle_alpha   90.00
_cell.angle_beta   90.00
_cell.angle_gamma   90.00
#
_symmetry.space_group_name_H-M   'P 1'
#
loop_
_entity.id
_entity.type
_entity.pdbx_description
1 polymer ?
#
loop_
_entity_poly.entity_id
_entity_poly.type
_entity_poly.pdbx_seq_one_letter_code
_entity_poly.pdbx_strand_id
1 'polypeptide(L)'
;DVCSSDLGGDFSMGTLVQTVFETQAAEIRMLGALGCEATTLGNHEFDYRSKGLAKMLETAAESGDTVPELLVCNINWDAMEQQGFSEGQQQIRDAFTEYGVKDYVMVQKGDVRVALLGVFGKDALACAPTCELQFTDPVEAVKKTVAEIKKNEDADIIVCLSHSGTSEDESKSEDEILAKKVPDLDVIVSAHTHTKLDEPIVHGDTYIVSAGEYGKYLGSLSLEQKDDGRWNMKEYKLTPIETDIAENAATQEEINSFMATVDTDYLAQFGFTREQVLAENDVAFDSLEDLYNIHTEHNLGDLIADAYAYAVTNSTDYNGTPVDVAIAPSGTIRDTYTKGNITVEDVFNSFSLGIGADGVPGYPLIEAYLTGKELKTVAEIDASVSDLMTSARLYMYGLQFTYNPHRMILNRVTDVYLLDADGNRRELEDDKLYRVVADLYSGQMLSAVTKTSYGLLSVVPKKADGTPIEDFEDVILTDNGGELKAWTAIAHYMESFPDENGDGIADIPQYYAGLHERKVVDDSFNLIKLIKNPNKYAVMIAGIVLIAILLVVLLIRLVLKLVKYQTGKRRSGSKAGEEP
;
A
#
# COMPACT_ATOMS: atom_id res chain seq x y z
N ASP A 1 12.59 30.04 22.29
CA ASP A 1 12.00 29.09 21.37
C ASP A 1 12.55 27.70 21.71
N VAL A 2 11.69 26.73 21.90
CA VAL A 2 12.02 25.34 22.17
C VAL A 2 11.37 24.49 21.06
N CYS A 3 12.06 23.46 20.57
CA CYS A 3 11.65 22.67 19.43
C CYS A 3 11.70 21.18 19.78
N SER A 4 10.70 20.40 19.33
CA SER A 4 10.76 18.95 19.18
C SER A 4 10.82 18.62 17.70
N SER A 5 11.51 17.55 17.34
CA SER A 5 11.58 17.04 15.98
C SER A 5 11.12 15.58 16.00
N ASP A 6 9.99 15.31 15.36
CA ASP A 6 9.28 14.06 15.47
C ASP A 6 8.80 13.55 14.11
N LEU A 7 8.65 12.23 13.97
CA LEU A 7 8.24 11.56 12.75
C LEU A 7 7.10 10.57 12.99
N GLY A 8 6.17 10.49 12.07
CA GLY A 8 4.96 9.64 12.17
C GLY A 8 5.12 8.19 11.67
N GLY A 9 6.33 7.61 11.66
CA GLY A 9 6.57 6.24 11.17
C GLY A 9 6.92 6.17 9.67
N ASP A 10 7.07 4.95 9.12
CA ASP A 10 7.55 4.66 7.76
C ASP A 10 8.90 5.34 7.46
N PHE A 11 9.85 5.14 8.36
CA PHE A 11 11.20 5.69 8.19
C PHE A 11 12.12 4.77 7.39
N SER A 12 11.72 3.56 7.08
CA SER A 12 12.57 2.49 6.55
C SER A 12 12.17 2.03 5.14
N MET A 13 11.63 2.91 4.28
CA MET A 13 11.11 2.48 2.99
C MET A 13 11.69 3.25 1.80
N GLY A 14 11.90 2.54 0.68
CA GLY A 14 11.94 3.12 -0.67
C GLY A 14 13.33 3.31 -1.27
N THR A 15 14.44 3.04 -0.56
CA THR A 15 15.78 3.25 -1.09
C THR A 15 16.72 2.08 -0.84
N LEU A 16 17.86 2.05 -1.56
CA LEU A 16 18.89 1.02 -1.38
C LEU A 16 19.41 0.91 0.06
N VAL A 17 19.40 1.97 0.86
CA VAL A 17 19.87 1.91 2.25
C VAL A 17 19.05 0.95 3.09
N GLN A 18 17.77 0.73 2.76
CA GLN A 18 16.92 -0.25 3.44
C GLN A 18 17.48 -1.68 3.36
N THR A 19 18.30 -2.00 2.36
CA THR A 19 18.90 -3.33 2.23
C THR A 19 19.87 -3.70 3.37
N VAL A 20 20.32 -2.70 4.12
CA VAL A 20 21.15 -2.86 5.33
C VAL A 20 20.38 -2.54 6.62
N PHE A 21 19.05 -2.49 6.56
CA PHE A 21 18.13 -2.23 7.68
C PHE A 21 18.44 -3.09 8.91
N GLU A 22 18.53 -4.40 8.74
CA GLU A 22 18.80 -5.33 9.84
C GLU A 22 20.22 -5.23 10.41
N THR A 23 21.21 -4.96 9.54
CA THR A 23 22.64 -5.06 9.89
C THR A 23 23.26 -3.74 10.30
N GLN A 24 22.69 -2.62 9.87
CA GLN A 24 23.20 -1.28 10.14
C GLN A 24 22.19 -0.39 10.87
N ALA A 25 20.90 -0.71 10.86
CA ALA A 25 19.82 0.13 11.39
C ALA A 25 19.95 1.59 10.88
N ALA A 26 20.30 1.74 9.59
CA ALA A 26 20.80 2.99 9.03
C ALA A 26 19.80 4.14 9.17
N GLU A 27 18.53 3.87 8.90
CA GLU A 27 17.48 4.88 8.88
C GLU A 27 17.21 5.46 10.27
N ILE A 28 17.02 4.59 11.28
CA ILE A 28 16.72 5.06 12.64
C ILE A 28 17.93 5.73 13.30
N ARG A 29 19.17 5.28 13.01
CA ARG A 29 20.40 5.95 13.44
C ARG A 29 20.54 7.31 12.77
N MET A 30 20.24 7.41 11.48
CA MET A 30 20.26 8.68 10.76
C MET A 30 19.21 9.67 11.31
N LEU A 31 18.01 9.20 11.66
CA LEU A 31 17.01 10.03 12.35
C LEU A 31 17.57 10.61 13.65
N GLY A 32 18.26 9.80 14.44
CA GLY A 32 18.92 10.26 15.66
C GLY A 32 20.01 11.29 15.38
N ALA A 33 20.86 11.08 14.35
CA ALA A 33 21.89 12.02 13.93
C ALA A 33 21.29 13.37 13.44
N LEU A 34 20.10 13.34 12.84
CA LEU A 34 19.34 14.54 12.45
C LEU A 34 18.64 15.23 13.62
N GLY A 35 18.67 14.63 14.82
CA GLY A 35 18.06 15.18 16.04
C GLY A 35 16.55 14.90 16.14
N CYS A 36 16.04 13.87 15.47
CA CYS A 36 14.70 13.37 15.71
C CYS A 36 14.59 12.83 17.15
N GLU A 37 13.61 13.30 17.89
CA GLU A 37 13.45 12.95 19.31
C GLU A 37 12.56 11.74 19.50
N ALA A 38 11.48 11.62 18.70
CA ALA A 38 10.57 10.50 18.77
C ALA A 38 10.00 10.14 17.38
N THR A 39 9.72 8.85 17.24
CA THR A 39 9.00 8.30 16.08
C THR A 39 8.01 7.22 16.54
N THR A 40 7.16 6.77 15.64
CA THR A 40 6.31 5.59 15.82
C THR A 40 6.61 4.55 14.75
N LEU A 41 5.97 3.40 14.79
CA LEU A 41 6.04 2.43 13.70
C LEU A 41 5.05 2.80 12.61
N GLY A 42 5.45 2.58 11.35
CA GLY A 42 4.57 2.50 10.21
C GLY A 42 4.47 1.06 9.67
N ASN A 43 3.75 0.87 8.59
CA ASN A 43 3.59 -0.45 7.98
C ASN A 43 4.87 -0.97 7.31
N HIS A 44 5.74 -0.09 6.85
CA HIS A 44 6.98 -0.45 6.16
C HIS A 44 8.10 -0.92 7.10
N GLU A 45 8.04 -0.62 8.41
CA GLU A 45 8.92 -1.24 9.38
C GLU A 45 8.73 -2.77 9.48
N PHE A 46 7.61 -3.29 8.95
CA PHE A 46 7.32 -4.73 8.87
C PHE A 46 7.65 -5.36 7.50
N ASP A 47 8.22 -4.63 6.54
CA ASP A 47 8.55 -5.16 5.21
C ASP A 47 9.52 -6.35 5.28
N TYR A 48 10.43 -6.32 6.26
CA TYR A 48 11.35 -7.43 6.55
C TYR A 48 10.84 -8.32 7.68
N ARG A 49 9.51 -8.36 7.88
CA ARG A 49 8.81 -9.16 8.89
C ARG A 49 9.15 -8.76 10.32
N SER A 50 8.51 -9.38 11.28
CA SER A 50 8.78 -9.17 12.72
C SER A 50 10.23 -9.44 13.10
N LYS A 51 10.86 -10.44 12.46
CA LYS A 51 12.26 -10.78 12.71
C LYS A 51 13.22 -9.68 12.25
N GLY A 52 13.01 -9.12 11.06
CA GLY A 52 13.84 -8.02 10.53
C GLY A 52 13.73 -6.77 11.38
N LEU A 53 12.50 -6.38 11.77
CA LEU A 53 12.30 -5.27 12.70
C LEU A 53 12.99 -5.50 14.05
N ALA A 54 12.87 -6.70 14.61
CA ALA A 54 13.56 -7.05 15.86
C ALA A 54 15.07 -6.89 15.71
N LYS A 55 15.65 -7.42 14.63
CA LYS A 55 17.10 -7.33 14.39
C LYS A 55 17.58 -5.90 14.20
N MET A 56 16.81 -5.08 13.49
CA MET A 56 17.11 -3.65 13.31
C MET A 56 17.16 -2.93 14.67
N LEU A 57 16.15 -3.15 15.53
CA LEU A 57 16.09 -2.51 16.85
C LEU A 57 17.25 -2.94 17.76
N GLU A 58 17.62 -4.23 17.77
CA GLU A 58 18.80 -4.74 18.45
C GLU A 58 20.07 -4.04 17.95
N THR A 59 20.25 -3.98 16.62
CA THR A 59 21.40 -3.32 15.97
C THR A 59 21.46 -1.83 16.33
N ALA A 60 20.31 -1.14 16.34
CA ALA A 60 20.22 0.25 16.74
C ALA A 60 20.60 0.46 18.21
N ALA A 61 20.08 -0.39 19.11
CA ALA A 61 20.40 -0.32 20.55
C ALA A 61 21.88 -0.58 20.83
N GLU A 62 22.50 -1.52 20.10
CA GLU A 62 23.91 -1.88 20.23
C GLU A 62 24.87 -0.86 19.57
N SER A 63 24.39 -0.01 18.66
CA SER A 63 25.24 0.92 17.88
C SER A 63 26.01 1.93 18.74
N GLY A 64 25.43 2.33 19.86
CA GLY A 64 25.94 3.40 20.73
C GLY A 64 25.66 4.82 20.19
N ASP A 65 24.96 4.94 19.06
CA ASP A 65 24.52 6.22 18.51
C ASP A 65 23.29 6.76 19.25
N THR A 66 23.03 8.05 19.09
CA THR A 66 21.75 8.61 19.54
C THR A 66 20.66 8.15 18.55
N VAL A 67 19.60 7.54 19.08
CA VAL A 67 18.45 7.12 18.31
C VAL A 67 17.17 7.72 18.91
N PRO A 68 16.10 7.94 18.13
CA PRO A 68 14.85 8.50 18.63
C PRO A 68 14.14 7.55 19.58
N GLU A 69 13.32 8.08 20.49
CA GLU A 69 12.36 7.28 21.25
C GLU A 69 11.35 6.65 20.27
N LEU A 70 11.13 5.34 20.37
CA LEU A 70 10.12 4.63 19.56
C LEU A 70 8.87 4.42 20.42
N LEU A 71 7.72 4.94 19.94
CA LEU A 71 6.48 5.03 20.70
C LEU A 71 5.34 4.27 20.00
N VAL A 72 4.69 3.34 20.71
CA VAL A 72 3.51 2.61 20.18
C VAL A 72 2.60 2.20 21.33
N CYS A 73 1.47 2.87 21.51
CA CYS A 73 0.59 2.65 22.67
C CYS A 73 -0.50 1.58 22.48
N ASN A 74 -0.67 1.05 21.27
CA ASN A 74 -1.82 0.18 20.96
C ASN A 74 -1.46 -1.29 20.67
N ILE A 75 -0.26 -1.74 21.00
CA ILE A 75 0.10 -3.16 20.87
C ILE A 75 -0.66 -3.98 21.93
N ASN A 76 -1.25 -5.09 21.51
CA ASN A 76 -2.04 -5.96 22.37
C ASN A 76 -1.23 -7.14 22.90
N TRP A 77 -0.25 -6.84 23.76
CA TRP A 77 0.61 -7.85 24.38
C TRP A 77 -0.18 -8.90 25.17
N ASP A 78 -1.23 -8.49 25.88
CA ASP A 78 -2.07 -9.39 26.69
C ASP A 78 -2.75 -10.45 25.83
N ALA A 79 -3.27 -10.08 24.67
CA ALA A 79 -3.93 -11.03 23.77
C ALA A 79 -2.93 -12.05 23.20
N MET A 80 -1.74 -11.61 22.81
CA MET A 80 -0.68 -12.49 22.31
C MET A 80 -0.14 -13.42 23.40
N GLU A 81 0.03 -12.93 24.63
CA GLU A 81 0.43 -13.77 25.76
C GLU A 81 -0.59 -14.86 26.09
N GLN A 82 -1.89 -14.53 26.07
CA GLN A 82 -2.96 -15.52 26.31
C GLN A 82 -3.02 -16.60 25.23
N GLN A 83 -2.62 -16.29 24.00
CA GLN A 83 -2.58 -17.24 22.87
C GLN A 83 -1.27 -18.05 22.83
N GLY A 84 -0.25 -17.59 23.55
CA GLY A 84 1.13 -18.06 23.44
C GLY A 84 1.83 -17.37 22.27
N PHE A 85 2.92 -16.67 22.56
CA PHE A 85 3.68 -15.96 21.52
C PHE A 85 4.18 -16.88 20.42
N SER A 86 4.09 -16.45 19.16
CA SER A 86 4.91 -17.01 18.10
C SER A 86 6.39 -16.68 18.32
N GLU A 87 7.28 -17.36 17.58
CA GLU A 87 8.72 -17.06 17.65
C GLU A 87 9.00 -15.59 17.27
N GLY A 88 8.38 -15.10 16.19
CA GLY A 88 8.54 -13.71 15.75
C GLY A 88 7.97 -12.70 16.75
N GLN A 89 6.81 -13.00 17.36
CA GLN A 89 6.25 -12.16 18.42
C GLN A 89 7.15 -12.08 19.66
N GLN A 90 7.78 -13.19 20.03
CA GLN A 90 8.72 -13.19 21.17
C GLN A 90 9.99 -12.39 20.85
N GLN A 91 10.55 -12.59 19.65
CA GLN A 91 11.75 -11.86 19.21
C GLN A 91 11.51 -10.34 19.23
N ILE A 92 10.38 -9.89 18.64
CA ILE A 92 10.07 -8.46 18.59
C ILE A 92 9.79 -7.88 19.98
N ARG A 93 9.18 -8.64 20.90
CA ARG A 93 8.96 -8.23 22.29
C ARG A 93 10.28 -8.02 23.04
N ASP A 94 11.23 -8.92 22.83
CA ASP A 94 12.56 -8.85 23.46
C ASP A 94 13.33 -7.65 22.90
N ALA A 95 13.34 -7.44 21.58
CA ALA A 95 13.96 -6.30 20.93
C ALA A 95 13.31 -4.95 21.34
N PHE A 96 11.99 -4.91 21.52
CA PHE A 96 11.29 -3.71 22.03
C PHE A 96 11.71 -3.38 23.46
N THR A 97 11.93 -4.41 24.28
CA THR A 97 12.42 -4.23 25.66
C THR A 97 13.85 -3.71 25.67
N GLU A 98 14.70 -4.22 24.79
CA GLU A 98 16.11 -3.83 24.68
C GLU A 98 16.28 -2.41 24.15
N TYR A 99 15.55 -2.06 23.07
CA TYR A 99 15.53 -0.71 22.51
C TYR A 99 14.89 0.30 23.48
N GLY A 100 13.91 -0.13 24.27
CA GLY A 100 13.19 0.70 25.21
C GLY A 100 11.91 1.34 24.61
N VAL A 101 11.19 0.60 23.75
CA VAL A 101 9.90 1.03 23.18
C VAL A 101 8.87 1.32 24.28
N LYS A 102 8.11 2.41 24.15
CA LYS A 102 7.18 2.91 25.18
C LYS A 102 5.82 3.27 24.58
N ASP A 103 4.80 3.34 25.42
CA ASP A 103 3.50 3.89 25.04
C ASP A 103 3.59 5.42 24.84
N TYR A 104 4.34 6.10 25.69
CA TYR A 104 4.60 7.55 25.65
C TYR A 104 5.91 7.93 26.35
N VAL A 105 6.37 9.13 26.10
CA VAL A 105 7.52 9.75 26.77
C VAL A 105 7.23 11.19 27.16
N MET A 106 7.81 11.65 28.27
CA MET A 106 7.79 13.06 28.67
C MET A 106 9.08 13.75 28.26
N VAL A 107 8.98 14.83 27.49
CA VAL A 107 10.11 15.63 27.04
C VAL A 107 10.02 17.03 27.65
N GLN A 108 11.12 17.48 28.24
CA GLN A 108 11.20 18.84 28.79
C GLN A 108 11.79 19.80 27.76
N LYS A 109 11.04 20.83 27.39
CA LYS A 109 11.44 21.87 26.44
C LYS A 109 11.40 23.25 27.09
N GLY A 110 12.53 23.68 27.65
CA GLY A 110 12.54 24.89 28.50
C GLY A 110 11.61 24.71 29.69
N ASP A 111 10.59 25.57 29.80
CA ASP A 111 9.58 25.48 30.86
C ASP A 111 8.35 24.65 30.45
N VAL A 112 8.28 24.13 29.20
CA VAL A 112 7.15 23.37 28.68
C VAL A 112 7.42 21.87 28.78
N ARG A 113 6.47 21.11 29.30
CA ARG A 113 6.50 19.65 29.39
C ARG A 113 5.60 19.06 28.32
N VAL A 114 6.22 18.37 27.35
CA VAL A 114 5.52 17.76 26.20
C VAL A 114 5.41 16.27 26.44
N ALA A 115 4.21 15.72 26.37
CA ALA A 115 3.97 14.29 26.29
C ALA A 115 3.88 13.89 24.82
N LEU A 116 4.77 12.99 24.39
CA LEU A 116 4.72 12.38 23.04
C LEU A 116 4.22 10.93 23.20
N LEU A 117 3.23 10.53 22.39
CA LEU A 117 2.76 9.14 22.31
C LEU A 117 2.66 8.71 20.85
N GLY A 118 2.76 7.41 20.60
CA GLY A 118 2.67 6.83 19.25
C GLY A 118 1.46 5.92 19.07
N VAL A 119 0.89 5.87 17.86
CA VAL A 119 -0.23 4.97 17.54
C VAL A 119 -0.12 4.43 16.12
N PHE A 120 -0.46 3.14 15.96
CA PHE A 120 -0.48 2.42 14.68
C PHE A 120 -1.93 2.24 14.21
N GLY A 121 -2.24 2.69 12.98
CA GLY A 121 -3.57 2.72 12.41
C GLY A 121 -4.11 1.37 11.94
N LYS A 122 -5.41 1.32 11.66
CA LYS A 122 -6.07 0.11 11.15
C LYS A 122 -5.77 -0.12 9.67
N ASP A 123 -5.74 0.96 8.88
CA ASP A 123 -5.41 0.89 7.47
C ASP A 123 -3.91 0.54 7.30
N ALA A 124 -3.04 1.13 8.11
CA ALA A 124 -1.62 0.77 8.17
C ALA A 124 -1.42 -0.72 8.48
N LEU A 125 -2.16 -1.28 9.45
CA LEU A 125 -2.12 -2.73 9.73
C LEU A 125 -2.61 -3.56 8.54
N ALA A 126 -3.61 -3.10 7.81
CA ALA A 126 -4.09 -3.81 6.61
C ALA A 126 -3.04 -3.79 5.47
N CYS A 127 -2.17 -2.79 5.45
CA CYS A 127 -1.05 -2.65 4.52
C CYS A 127 0.24 -3.38 4.97
N ALA A 128 0.25 -3.99 6.16
CA ALA A 128 1.38 -4.76 6.71
C ALA A 128 1.07 -6.27 6.80
N PRO A 129 0.98 -7.01 5.66
CA PRO A 129 0.53 -8.40 5.64
C PRO A 129 1.49 -9.36 6.38
N THR A 130 2.73 -8.95 6.59
CA THR A 130 3.78 -9.72 7.29
C THR A 130 3.90 -9.39 8.78
N CYS A 131 3.09 -8.44 9.26
CA CYS A 131 3.07 -8.07 10.67
C CYS A 131 2.44 -9.16 11.54
N GLU A 132 3.20 -9.72 12.47
CA GLU A 132 2.71 -10.73 13.41
C GLU A 132 2.10 -10.12 14.69
N LEU A 133 2.27 -8.82 14.93
CA LEU A 133 1.74 -8.17 16.12
C LEU A 133 0.21 -8.02 16.06
N GLN A 134 -0.42 -8.06 17.21
CA GLN A 134 -1.83 -7.73 17.37
C GLN A 134 -1.97 -6.35 18.01
N PHE A 135 -2.94 -5.59 17.51
CA PHE A 135 -3.19 -4.22 18.00
C PHE A 135 -4.59 -4.10 18.59
N THR A 136 -4.72 -3.22 19.59
CA THR A 136 -6.03 -2.78 20.10
C THR A 136 -6.57 -1.64 19.22
N ASP A 137 -7.85 -1.29 19.41
CA ASP A 137 -8.44 -0.15 18.71
C ASP A 137 -7.63 1.12 18.98
N PRO A 138 -7.16 1.85 17.94
CA PRO A 138 -6.30 3.02 18.12
C PRO A 138 -6.92 4.11 18.98
N VAL A 139 -8.21 4.39 18.81
CA VAL A 139 -8.92 5.43 19.59
C VAL A 139 -9.00 5.05 21.07
N GLU A 140 -9.30 3.81 21.38
CA GLU A 140 -9.41 3.36 22.79
C GLU A 140 -8.04 3.29 23.47
N ALA A 141 -6.99 2.90 22.73
CA ALA A 141 -5.62 2.91 23.25
C ALA A 141 -5.13 4.33 23.54
N VAL A 142 -5.29 5.26 22.60
CA VAL A 142 -4.89 6.65 22.79
C VAL A 142 -5.68 7.29 23.95
N LYS A 143 -6.99 7.05 24.07
CA LYS A 143 -7.78 7.52 25.23
C LYS A 143 -7.20 7.03 26.55
N LYS A 144 -6.84 5.74 26.62
CA LYS A 144 -6.25 5.14 27.83
C LYS A 144 -4.92 5.80 28.17
N THR A 145 -4.04 5.95 27.17
CA THR A 145 -2.70 6.54 27.35
C THR A 145 -2.79 8.02 27.75
N VAL A 146 -3.66 8.81 27.10
CA VAL A 146 -3.90 10.21 27.45
C VAL A 146 -4.44 10.33 28.89
N ALA A 147 -5.36 9.47 29.29
CA ALA A 147 -5.88 9.45 30.67
C ALA A 147 -4.77 9.09 31.69
N GLU A 148 -3.84 8.22 31.32
CA GLU A 148 -2.69 7.87 32.14
C GLU A 148 -1.71 9.04 32.26
N ILE A 149 -1.36 9.71 31.16
CA ILE A 149 -0.54 10.91 31.13
C ILE A 149 -1.15 11.98 32.05
N LYS A 150 -2.42 12.31 31.87
CA LYS A 150 -3.12 13.33 32.70
C LYS A 150 -3.21 12.99 34.17
N LYS A 151 -3.17 11.72 34.51
CA LYS A 151 -3.21 11.26 35.91
C LYS A 151 -1.85 11.26 36.59
N ASN A 152 -0.80 10.88 35.86
CA ASN A 152 0.50 10.57 36.43
C ASN A 152 1.55 11.66 36.14
N GLU A 153 1.34 12.43 35.07
CA GLU A 153 2.26 13.43 34.55
C GLU A 153 1.63 14.82 34.59
N ASP A 154 2.48 15.84 34.61
CA ASP A 154 2.09 17.25 34.51
C ASP A 154 2.49 17.74 33.11
N ALA A 155 1.77 17.30 32.10
CA ALA A 155 2.01 17.64 30.70
C ALA A 155 1.29 18.96 30.34
N ASP A 156 2.04 19.87 29.71
CA ASP A 156 1.50 21.13 29.17
C ASP A 156 0.91 20.93 27.77
N ILE A 157 1.50 20.02 26.97
CA ILE A 157 1.08 19.67 25.60
C ILE A 157 1.09 18.15 25.45
N ILE A 158 0.08 17.60 24.76
CA ILE A 158 0.01 16.18 24.40
C ILE A 158 0.02 16.05 22.88
N VAL A 159 1.06 15.42 22.34
CA VAL A 159 1.28 15.20 20.90
C VAL A 159 1.17 13.70 20.59
N CYS A 160 0.37 13.36 19.59
CA CYS A 160 0.25 12.00 19.07
C CYS A 160 0.99 11.89 17.74
N LEU A 161 1.98 10.99 17.67
CA LEU A 161 2.60 10.55 16.42
C LEU A 161 1.76 9.42 15.87
N SER A 162 1.04 9.68 14.78
CA SER A 162 0.04 8.77 14.27
C SER A 162 0.40 8.22 12.89
N HIS A 163 0.48 6.90 12.81
CA HIS A 163 0.57 6.21 11.53
C HIS A 163 -0.80 5.64 11.14
N SER A 164 -1.82 6.51 11.03
CA SER A 164 -3.21 6.16 10.74
C SER A 164 -3.77 6.90 9.52
N GLY A 165 -3.37 8.16 9.35
CA GLY A 165 -3.64 8.96 8.18
C GLY A 165 -4.95 9.72 8.14
N THR A 166 -5.04 10.59 7.13
CA THR A 166 -6.21 11.42 6.82
C THR A 166 -6.86 10.99 5.50
N SER A 167 -8.11 11.41 5.26
CA SER A 167 -8.85 11.13 4.03
C SER A 167 -9.73 12.31 3.66
N GLU A 168 -10.02 12.51 2.36
CA GLU A 168 -11.02 13.48 1.90
C GLU A 168 -12.42 13.18 2.46
N ASP A 169 -12.72 11.91 2.71
CA ASP A 169 -13.93 11.47 3.42
C ASP A 169 -13.63 11.43 4.91
N GLU A 170 -14.03 12.49 5.63
CA GLU A 170 -13.86 12.65 7.08
C GLU A 170 -14.32 11.42 7.89
N SER A 171 -15.29 10.67 7.38
CA SER A 171 -15.79 9.45 8.04
C SER A 171 -14.83 8.27 7.95
N LYS A 172 -13.82 8.36 7.06
CA LYS A 172 -12.76 7.37 6.86
C LYS A 172 -11.40 7.85 7.35
N SER A 173 -11.26 9.15 7.62
CA SER A 173 -10.05 9.78 8.11
C SER A 173 -9.79 9.34 9.55
N GLU A 174 -8.87 8.39 9.77
CA GLU A 174 -8.62 7.82 11.11
C GLU A 174 -8.15 8.88 12.09
N ASP A 175 -7.29 9.82 11.67
CA ASP A 175 -6.77 10.88 12.54
C ASP A 175 -7.81 11.95 12.87
N GLU A 176 -8.74 12.25 11.95
CA GLU A 176 -9.85 13.13 12.27
C GLU A 176 -10.87 12.49 13.23
N ILE A 177 -11.08 11.18 13.08
CA ILE A 177 -11.89 10.39 14.03
C ILE A 177 -11.20 10.38 15.40
N LEU A 178 -9.87 10.23 15.44
CA LEU A 178 -9.07 10.26 16.66
C LEU A 178 -9.20 11.62 17.36
N ALA A 179 -8.95 12.73 16.65
CA ALA A 179 -9.08 14.10 17.19
C ALA A 179 -10.46 14.37 17.80
N LYS A 180 -11.53 13.97 17.12
CA LYS A 180 -12.91 14.14 17.62
C LYS A 180 -13.19 13.30 18.85
N LYS A 181 -12.60 12.12 18.96
CA LYS A 181 -12.86 11.17 20.04
C LYS A 181 -11.96 11.35 21.25
N VAL A 182 -10.80 11.98 21.06
CA VAL A 182 -9.80 12.25 22.10
C VAL A 182 -9.45 13.76 22.10
N PRO A 183 -10.38 14.62 22.51
CA PRO A 183 -10.22 16.09 22.45
C PRO A 183 -9.17 16.63 23.45
N ASP A 184 -8.52 15.79 24.22
CA ASP A 184 -7.40 16.12 25.09
C ASP A 184 -6.05 16.07 24.38
N LEU A 185 -6.01 15.70 23.09
CA LEU A 185 -4.83 15.84 22.24
C LEU A 185 -4.72 17.27 21.73
N ASP A 186 -3.53 17.86 21.82
CA ASP A 186 -3.25 19.20 21.27
C ASP A 186 -2.81 19.12 19.81
N VAL A 187 -1.96 18.11 19.47
CA VAL A 187 -1.43 17.93 18.12
C VAL A 187 -1.47 16.46 17.73
N ILE A 188 -1.80 16.18 16.47
CA ILE A 188 -1.60 14.89 15.81
C ILE A 188 -0.65 15.13 14.63
N VAL A 189 0.52 14.50 14.66
CA VAL A 189 1.43 14.39 13.52
C VAL A 189 0.98 13.18 12.72
N SER A 190 0.28 13.44 11.63
CA SER A 190 -0.36 12.43 10.78
C SER A 190 0.60 11.94 9.70
N ALA A 191 0.64 10.63 9.48
CA ALA A 191 1.43 9.96 8.44
C ALA A 191 0.62 8.88 7.73
N HIS A 192 1.24 7.94 7.01
CA HIS A 192 0.66 6.81 6.27
C HIS A 192 0.00 7.17 4.93
N THR A 193 -0.88 8.15 4.87
CA THR A 193 -1.64 8.48 3.64
C THR A 193 -0.93 9.47 2.72
N HIS A 194 0.33 9.81 3.02
CA HIS A 194 1.17 10.72 2.24
C HIS A 194 0.53 12.10 1.98
N THR A 195 -0.43 12.47 2.81
CA THR A 195 -1.18 13.71 2.64
C THR A 195 -0.31 14.92 2.95
N LYS A 196 -0.18 15.83 1.99
CA LYS A 196 0.40 17.15 2.23
C LYS A 196 -0.69 18.10 2.69
N LEU A 197 -0.66 18.54 3.94
CA LEU A 197 -1.59 19.52 4.46
C LEU A 197 -0.95 20.91 4.42
N ASP A 198 -1.38 21.77 3.51
CA ASP A 198 -0.89 23.16 3.42
C ASP A 198 -1.41 24.00 4.61
N GLU A 199 -2.51 23.59 5.24
CA GLU A 199 -3.07 24.13 6.49
C GLU A 199 -3.46 22.96 7.39
N PRO A 200 -3.31 23.06 8.72
CA PRO A 200 -3.75 22.01 9.64
C PRO A 200 -5.26 21.76 9.55
N ILE A 201 -5.66 20.49 9.65
CA ILE A 201 -7.05 20.15 9.95
C ILE A 201 -7.28 20.39 11.44
N VAL A 202 -8.40 21.03 11.81
CA VAL A 202 -8.66 21.43 13.21
C VAL A 202 -9.99 20.83 13.69
N HIS A 203 -9.93 20.06 14.78
CA HIS A 203 -11.11 19.57 15.48
C HIS A 203 -11.07 20.00 16.95
N GLY A 204 -11.94 20.94 17.32
CA GLY A 204 -11.91 21.55 18.65
C GLY A 204 -10.63 22.35 18.86
N ASP A 205 -9.79 21.94 19.80
CA ASP A 205 -8.47 22.54 20.07
C ASP A 205 -7.32 21.66 19.52
N THR A 206 -7.61 20.55 18.84
CA THR A 206 -6.61 19.62 18.26
C THR A 206 -6.22 20.02 16.85
N TYR A 207 -4.92 20.14 16.58
CA TYR A 207 -4.33 20.38 15.26
C TYR A 207 -3.80 19.09 14.66
N ILE A 208 -4.24 18.73 13.44
CA ILE A 208 -3.69 17.62 12.67
C ILE A 208 -2.78 18.22 11.60
N VAL A 209 -1.51 17.80 11.58
CA VAL A 209 -0.50 18.27 10.65
C VAL A 209 0.13 17.10 9.90
N SER A 210 0.52 17.31 8.64
CA SER A 210 1.22 16.32 7.83
C SER A 210 2.08 17.00 6.77
N ALA A 211 3.30 16.53 6.59
CA ALA A 211 4.27 17.10 5.66
C ALA A 211 4.37 16.34 4.31
N GLY A 212 3.48 15.39 4.06
CA GLY A 212 3.53 14.56 2.84
C GLY A 212 4.49 13.38 2.98
N GLU A 213 5.32 13.15 1.96
CA GLU A 213 6.12 11.94 1.80
C GLU A 213 7.56 12.22 1.37
N TYR A 214 8.43 11.22 1.48
CA TYR A 214 9.80 11.18 0.94
C TYR A 214 10.70 12.34 1.36
N GLY A 215 10.47 12.96 2.52
CA GLY A 215 11.27 14.09 2.95
C GLY A 215 11.17 15.34 2.06
N LYS A 216 10.16 15.43 1.17
CA LYS A 216 9.96 16.58 0.29
C LYS A 216 9.72 17.89 1.03
N TYR A 217 9.19 17.80 2.25
CA TYR A 217 8.87 18.96 3.09
C TYR A 217 9.28 18.74 4.54
N LEU A 218 9.77 19.79 5.16
CA LEU A 218 9.88 19.91 6.61
C LEU A 218 8.67 20.71 7.13
N GLY A 219 7.81 20.06 7.92
CA GLY A 219 6.68 20.69 8.61
C GLY A 219 7.14 21.41 9.88
N SER A 220 6.68 22.64 10.09
CA SER A 220 6.93 23.44 11.29
C SER A 220 5.61 23.97 11.85
N LEU A 221 5.28 23.59 13.08
CA LEU A 221 4.12 24.08 13.83
C LEU A 221 4.59 24.87 15.04
N SER A 222 4.26 26.15 15.10
CA SER A 222 4.53 27.02 16.25
C SER A 222 3.25 27.20 17.05
N LEU A 223 3.32 26.91 18.34
CA LEU A 223 2.21 27.08 19.29
C LEU A 223 2.54 28.18 20.31
N GLU A 224 1.52 28.87 20.78
CA GLU A 224 1.60 29.83 21.89
C GLU A 224 0.53 29.53 22.93
N GLN A 225 0.89 29.60 24.22
CA GLN A 225 -0.06 29.38 25.30
C GLN A 225 -0.87 30.62 25.56
N LYS A 226 -2.19 30.46 25.67
CA LYS A 226 -3.14 31.52 26.08
C LYS A 226 -3.19 31.69 27.59
N ASP A 227 -3.79 32.80 28.04
CA ASP A 227 -4.05 33.08 29.45
C ASP A 227 -4.92 32.01 30.13
N ASP A 228 -5.72 31.25 29.38
CA ASP A 228 -6.58 30.18 29.89
C ASP A 228 -5.87 28.79 29.90
N GLY A 229 -4.58 28.77 29.57
CA GLY A 229 -3.75 27.57 29.55
C GLY A 229 -3.81 26.72 28.28
N ARG A 230 -4.71 27.04 27.34
CA ARG A 230 -4.81 26.34 26.06
C ARG A 230 -3.74 26.77 25.07
N TRP A 231 -3.44 25.91 24.14
CA TRP A 231 -2.47 26.18 23.07
C TRP A 231 -3.17 26.64 21.80
N ASN A 232 -2.62 27.68 21.18
CA ASN A 232 -3.05 28.19 19.88
C ASN A 232 -1.95 28.05 18.87
N MET A 233 -2.31 27.74 17.64
CA MET A 233 -1.41 27.84 16.52
C MET A 233 -1.06 29.32 16.28
N LYS A 234 0.24 29.60 16.31
CA LYS A 234 0.82 30.88 15.92
C LYS A 234 1.21 30.87 14.44
N GLU A 235 1.80 29.76 13.98
CA GLU A 235 2.25 29.58 12.60
C GLU A 235 2.29 28.09 12.28
N TYR A 236 1.92 27.74 11.05
CA TYR A 236 2.20 26.45 10.43
C TYR A 236 2.84 26.68 9.09
N LYS A 237 3.90 25.93 8.78
CA LYS A 237 4.66 26.10 7.53
C LYS A 237 5.20 24.76 7.06
N LEU A 238 5.05 24.49 5.77
CA LEU A 238 5.78 23.45 5.05
C LEU A 238 6.94 24.11 4.28
N THR A 239 8.15 23.73 4.63
CA THR A 239 9.35 24.19 3.95
C THR A 239 9.79 23.10 2.97
N PRO A 240 9.79 23.33 1.65
CA PRO A 240 10.26 22.36 0.68
C PRO A 240 11.77 22.11 0.87
N ILE A 241 12.18 20.86 0.72
CA ILE A 241 13.58 20.46 0.72
C ILE A 241 14.04 20.45 -0.74
N GLU A 242 14.73 21.51 -1.12
CA GLU A 242 15.20 21.75 -2.49
C GLU A 242 16.65 21.31 -2.66
N THR A 243 17.02 20.95 -3.88
CA THR A 243 18.37 20.46 -4.22
C THR A 243 19.48 21.52 -4.10
N ASP A 244 19.15 22.79 -3.92
CA ASP A 244 20.09 23.90 -3.71
C ASP A 244 20.46 24.10 -2.22
N ILE A 245 19.86 23.35 -1.31
CA ILE A 245 20.23 23.35 0.11
C ILE A 245 21.59 22.69 0.27
N ALA A 246 22.52 23.42 0.92
CA ALA A 246 23.86 22.89 1.14
C ALA A 246 23.85 21.66 2.04
N GLU A 247 24.50 20.60 1.62
CA GLU A 247 24.64 19.36 2.36
C GLU A 247 25.47 19.55 3.64
N ASN A 248 25.10 18.82 4.69
CA ASN A 248 25.93 18.72 5.89
C ASN A 248 27.02 17.66 5.67
N ALA A 249 28.30 18.06 5.69
CA ALA A 249 29.41 17.16 5.38
C ALA A 249 29.51 15.95 6.31
N ALA A 250 29.18 16.09 7.60
CA ALA A 250 29.21 14.97 8.54
C ALA A 250 28.10 13.95 8.26
N THR A 251 26.89 14.44 7.99
CA THR A 251 25.75 13.60 7.60
C THR A 251 26.03 12.88 6.29
N GLN A 252 26.63 13.57 5.31
CA GLN A 252 27.01 12.97 4.02
C GLN A 252 28.06 11.87 4.17
N GLU A 253 29.04 12.04 5.07
CA GLU A 253 30.04 11.00 5.36
C GLU A 253 29.40 9.75 5.95
N GLU A 254 28.42 9.90 6.84
CA GLU A 254 27.69 8.81 7.43
C GLU A 254 26.82 8.07 6.38
N ILE A 255 26.08 8.80 5.55
CA ILE A 255 25.34 8.23 4.40
C ILE A 255 26.29 7.44 3.49
N ASN A 256 27.44 7.99 3.14
CA ASN A 256 28.41 7.32 2.28
C ASN A 256 28.94 6.01 2.92
N SER A 257 29.06 5.96 4.25
CA SER A 257 29.46 4.74 4.96
C SER A 257 28.39 3.64 4.85
N PHE A 258 27.11 3.99 5.02
CA PHE A 258 26.01 3.03 4.82
C PHE A 258 25.92 2.56 3.38
N MET A 259 26.03 3.47 2.41
CA MET A 259 25.97 3.14 0.99
C MET A 259 27.16 2.28 0.54
N ALA A 260 28.36 2.45 1.13
CA ALA A 260 29.47 1.53 0.88
C ALA A 260 29.18 0.10 1.36
N THR A 261 28.44 -0.04 2.48
CA THR A 261 27.97 -1.35 2.96
C THR A 261 26.92 -1.95 2.03
N VAL A 262 26.02 -1.13 1.49
CA VAL A 262 25.05 -1.55 0.46
C VAL A 262 25.76 -2.14 -0.76
N ASP A 263 26.79 -1.45 -1.28
CA ASP A 263 27.53 -1.91 -2.45
C ASP A 263 28.22 -3.25 -2.19
N THR A 264 28.86 -3.44 -1.02
CA THR A 264 29.65 -4.64 -0.71
C THR A 264 28.82 -5.82 -0.23
N ASP A 265 27.81 -5.59 0.57
CA ASP A 265 27.07 -6.64 1.27
C ASP A 265 25.78 -7.03 0.56
N TYR A 266 25.19 -6.11 -0.22
CA TYR A 266 23.96 -6.38 -0.93
C TYR A 266 24.14 -6.45 -2.44
N LEU A 267 24.51 -5.37 -3.13
CA LEU A 267 24.55 -5.32 -4.59
C LEU A 267 25.58 -6.27 -5.20
N ALA A 268 26.71 -6.48 -4.53
CA ALA A 268 27.74 -7.42 -4.98
C ALA A 268 27.23 -8.88 -5.11
N GLN A 269 26.19 -9.28 -4.35
CA GLN A 269 25.58 -10.61 -4.47
C GLN A 269 24.91 -10.82 -5.84
N PHE A 270 24.45 -9.74 -6.46
CA PHE A 270 23.80 -9.75 -7.78
C PHE A 270 24.74 -9.34 -8.92
N GLY A 271 26.01 -9.02 -8.59
CA GLY A 271 27.00 -8.58 -9.59
C GLY A 271 26.84 -7.14 -10.03
N PHE A 272 26.10 -6.33 -9.30
CA PHE A 272 25.85 -4.92 -9.58
C PHE A 272 26.66 -3.97 -8.70
N THR A 273 26.76 -2.73 -9.13
CA THR A 273 27.15 -1.57 -8.32
C THR A 273 26.07 -0.49 -8.45
N ARG A 274 25.91 0.33 -7.42
CA ARG A 274 24.85 1.33 -7.33
C ARG A 274 24.77 2.27 -8.54
N GLU A 275 25.92 2.81 -8.96
CA GLU A 275 26.03 3.82 -10.03
C GLU A 275 26.11 3.19 -11.44
N GLN A 276 26.04 1.87 -11.56
CA GLN A 276 26.05 1.20 -12.86
C GLN A 276 24.83 1.64 -13.68
N VAL A 277 25.10 2.19 -14.87
CA VAL A 277 24.06 2.56 -15.83
C VAL A 277 23.57 1.31 -16.55
N LEU A 278 22.27 1.07 -16.50
CA LEU A 278 21.61 -0.10 -17.11
C LEU A 278 21.06 0.23 -18.49
N ALA A 279 20.51 1.43 -18.67
CA ALA A 279 19.97 1.89 -19.94
C ALA A 279 19.90 3.42 -20.01
N GLU A 280 19.91 3.96 -21.25
CA GLU A 280 19.51 5.34 -21.53
C GLU A 280 18.01 5.44 -21.83
N ASN A 281 17.35 6.44 -21.28
CA ASN A 281 15.92 6.63 -21.38
C ASN A 281 15.55 7.95 -22.06
N ASP A 282 14.93 7.87 -23.23
CA ASP A 282 14.29 9.01 -23.92
C ASP A 282 12.75 9.00 -23.81
N VAL A 283 12.19 7.94 -23.21
CA VAL A 283 10.75 7.77 -23.02
C VAL A 283 10.27 8.60 -21.82
N ALA A 284 9.11 9.21 -21.91
CA ALA A 284 8.42 9.80 -20.78
C ALA A 284 7.56 8.70 -20.13
N PHE A 285 8.03 8.15 -19.03
CA PHE A 285 7.22 7.23 -18.21
C PHE A 285 6.19 8.00 -17.38
N ASP A 286 5.05 7.37 -17.13
CA ASP A 286 4.00 7.94 -16.29
C ASP A 286 4.50 8.13 -14.86
N SER A 287 3.98 9.17 -14.19
CA SER A 287 4.31 9.46 -12.80
C SER A 287 3.62 8.50 -11.84
N LEU A 288 4.13 8.36 -10.61
CA LEU A 288 3.42 7.63 -9.55
C LEU A 288 2.05 8.24 -9.27
N GLU A 289 1.93 9.56 -9.32
CA GLU A 289 0.66 10.26 -9.14
C GLU A 289 -0.37 9.80 -10.18
N ASP A 290 0.03 9.66 -11.45
CA ASP A 290 -0.83 9.13 -12.51
C ASP A 290 -1.20 7.66 -12.26
N LEU A 291 -0.23 6.82 -11.87
CA LEU A 291 -0.47 5.40 -11.56
C LEU A 291 -1.50 5.23 -10.43
N TYR A 292 -1.47 6.09 -9.42
CA TYR A 292 -2.39 6.02 -8.28
C TYR A 292 -3.72 6.74 -8.51
N ASN A 293 -3.77 7.79 -9.35
CA ASN A 293 -4.97 8.58 -9.53
C ASN A 293 -5.76 8.21 -10.79
N ILE A 294 -5.09 7.76 -11.86
CA ILE A 294 -5.73 7.47 -13.15
C ILE A 294 -5.80 5.96 -13.37
N HIS A 295 -7.00 5.40 -13.41
CA HIS A 295 -7.19 3.97 -13.63
C HIS A 295 -7.21 3.63 -15.13
N THR A 296 -6.04 3.50 -15.72
CA THR A 296 -5.83 3.15 -17.13
C THR A 296 -4.58 2.26 -17.29
N GLU A 297 -4.21 1.94 -18.51
CA GLU A 297 -2.91 1.39 -18.86
C GLU A 297 -1.82 2.44 -18.64
N HIS A 298 -0.67 2.05 -18.10
CA HIS A 298 0.47 2.90 -17.87
C HIS A 298 1.73 2.22 -18.38
N ASN A 299 2.55 2.96 -19.13
CA ASN A 299 3.74 2.44 -19.79
C ASN A 299 4.81 1.92 -18.81
N LEU A 300 4.93 2.52 -17.63
CA LEU A 300 5.81 2.02 -16.58
C LEU A 300 5.39 0.64 -16.09
N GLY A 301 4.10 0.44 -15.83
CA GLY A 301 3.56 -0.86 -15.43
C GLY A 301 3.71 -1.92 -16.51
N ASP A 302 3.59 -1.53 -17.78
CA ASP A 302 3.81 -2.43 -18.92
C ASP A 302 5.26 -2.91 -19.00
N LEU A 303 6.23 -2.00 -18.83
CA LEU A 303 7.66 -2.35 -18.80
C LEU A 303 7.97 -3.33 -17.67
N ILE A 304 7.43 -3.12 -16.47
CA ILE A 304 7.65 -3.99 -15.31
C ILE A 304 7.04 -5.38 -15.54
N ALA A 305 5.81 -5.45 -16.06
CA ALA A 305 5.19 -6.75 -16.36
C ALA A 305 5.94 -7.53 -17.46
N ASP A 306 6.46 -6.82 -18.48
CA ASP A 306 7.31 -7.41 -19.52
C ASP A 306 8.62 -7.92 -18.94
N ALA A 307 9.24 -7.17 -18.02
CA ALA A 307 10.46 -7.55 -17.32
C ALA A 307 10.30 -8.88 -16.55
N TYR A 308 9.16 -9.08 -15.88
CA TYR A 308 8.88 -10.33 -15.18
C TYR A 308 8.85 -11.54 -16.14
N ALA A 309 8.12 -11.40 -17.25
CA ALA A 309 8.04 -12.46 -18.26
C ALA A 309 9.40 -12.73 -18.91
N TYR A 310 10.18 -11.67 -19.20
CA TYR A 310 11.54 -11.77 -19.74
C TYR A 310 12.48 -12.52 -18.79
N ALA A 311 12.54 -12.09 -17.53
CA ALA A 311 13.46 -12.64 -16.55
C ALA A 311 13.24 -14.13 -16.32
N VAL A 312 11.97 -14.54 -16.16
CA VAL A 312 11.63 -15.97 -16.00
C VAL A 312 12.03 -16.79 -17.23
N THR A 313 11.80 -16.26 -18.42
CA THR A 313 12.11 -16.98 -19.68
C THR A 313 13.62 -17.09 -19.94
N ASN A 314 14.41 -16.15 -19.41
CA ASN A 314 15.86 -16.09 -19.58
C ASN A 314 16.64 -16.55 -18.33
N SER A 315 15.96 -16.95 -17.24
CA SER A 315 16.64 -17.48 -16.05
C SER A 315 17.35 -18.79 -16.35
N THR A 316 18.42 -19.08 -15.63
CA THR A 316 19.17 -20.35 -15.74
C THR A 316 18.33 -21.56 -15.33
N ASP A 317 17.30 -21.33 -14.49
CA ASP A 317 16.41 -22.37 -13.99
C ASP A 317 15.11 -22.49 -14.81
N TYR A 318 15.06 -21.85 -16.00
CA TYR A 318 13.90 -21.91 -16.89
C TYR A 318 13.60 -23.35 -17.35
N ASN A 319 12.41 -23.82 -17.01
CA ASN A 319 11.96 -25.18 -17.28
C ASN A 319 11.40 -25.42 -18.70
N GLY A 320 11.44 -24.40 -19.57
CA GLY A 320 10.92 -24.47 -20.95
C GLY A 320 9.41 -24.26 -21.08
N THR A 321 8.69 -24.03 -19.97
CA THR A 321 7.25 -23.71 -20.01
C THR A 321 7.06 -22.21 -20.23
N PRO A 322 6.39 -21.75 -21.31
CA PRO A 322 6.17 -20.34 -21.55
C PRO A 322 5.37 -19.67 -20.42
N VAL A 323 5.66 -18.40 -20.16
CA VAL A 323 4.83 -17.54 -19.29
C VAL A 323 3.62 -17.09 -20.12
N ASP A 324 2.41 -17.46 -19.70
CA ASP A 324 1.18 -17.02 -20.36
C ASP A 324 0.81 -15.58 -19.95
N VAL A 325 0.97 -15.25 -18.67
CA VAL A 325 0.65 -13.93 -18.09
C VAL A 325 1.70 -13.56 -17.04
N ALA A 326 2.15 -12.29 -17.03
CA ALA A 326 2.86 -11.74 -15.88
C ALA A 326 2.05 -10.56 -15.30
N ILE A 327 2.09 -10.40 -13.97
CA ILE A 327 1.26 -9.43 -13.25
C ILE A 327 2.16 -8.63 -12.29
N ALA A 328 2.12 -7.31 -12.42
CA ALA A 328 2.76 -6.37 -11.51
C ALA A 328 1.68 -5.46 -10.88
N PRO A 329 1.55 -5.43 -9.54
CA PRO A 329 0.60 -4.55 -8.87
C PRO A 329 1.18 -3.15 -8.69
N SER A 330 0.36 -2.11 -8.76
CA SER A 330 0.78 -0.73 -8.50
C SER A 330 1.35 -0.54 -7.08
N GLY A 331 0.91 -1.34 -6.13
CA GLY A 331 1.35 -1.25 -4.73
C GLY A 331 2.83 -1.55 -4.50
N THR A 332 3.51 -2.23 -5.43
CA THR A 332 4.94 -2.50 -5.37
C THR A 332 5.80 -1.53 -6.17
N ILE A 333 5.18 -0.66 -6.99
CA ILE A 333 5.88 0.35 -7.79
C ILE A 333 6.07 1.60 -6.93
N ARG A 334 7.32 1.98 -6.64
CA ARG A 334 7.67 3.02 -5.67
C ARG A 334 8.34 4.25 -6.26
N ASP A 335 8.83 4.17 -7.51
CA ASP A 335 9.40 5.28 -8.25
C ASP A 335 9.18 5.11 -9.75
N THR A 336 9.48 6.14 -10.54
CA THR A 336 9.40 6.16 -12.00
C THR A 336 10.73 6.54 -12.62
N TYR A 337 10.90 6.26 -13.92
CA TYR A 337 12.14 6.53 -14.61
C TYR A 337 12.09 7.88 -15.34
N THR A 338 13.01 8.76 -14.99
CA THR A 338 13.21 10.06 -15.67
C THR A 338 14.03 9.88 -16.94
N LYS A 339 13.98 10.89 -17.84
CA LYS A 339 14.84 10.90 -19.03
C LYS A 339 16.31 11.05 -18.64
N GLY A 340 17.17 10.33 -19.36
CA GLY A 340 18.60 10.23 -19.11
C GLY A 340 19.01 8.81 -18.71
N ASN A 341 20.13 8.69 -18.01
CA ASN A 341 20.63 7.40 -17.55
C ASN A 341 19.74 6.82 -16.46
N ILE A 342 19.42 5.53 -16.56
CA ILE A 342 18.79 4.74 -15.52
C ILE A 342 19.88 3.86 -14.89
N THR A 343 20.08 4.02 -13.60
CA THR A 343 21.08 3.29 -12.81
C THR A 343 20.46 2.10 -12.08
N VAL A 344 21.31 1.25 -11.49
CA VAL A 344 20.89 0.17 -10.60
C VAL A 344 20.12 0.74 -9.40
N GLU A 345 20.54 1.89 -8.86
CA GLU A 345 19.84 2.55 -7.76
C GLU A 345 18.42 2.98 -8.17
N ASP A 346 18.23 3.58 -9.35
CA ASP A 346 16.92 3.96 -9.86
C ASP A 346 15.99 2.77 -10.00
N VAL A 347 16.51 1.65 -10.52
CA VAL A 347 15.72 0.41 -10.68
C VAL A 347 15.36 -0.19 -9.33
N PHE A 348 16.30 -0.26 -8.39
CA PHE A 348 16.00 -0.75 -7.05
C PHE A 348 14.94 0.15 -6.37
N ASN A 349 15.11 1.46 -6.40
CA ASN A 349 14.18 2.41 -5.78
C ASN A 349 12.76 2.30 -6.37
N SER A 350 12.64 1.97 -7.67
CA SER A 350 11.34 1.75 -8.29
C SER A 350 10.64 0.47 -7.81
N PHE A 351 11.38 -0.50 -7.22
CA PHE A 351 10.85 -1.80 -6.79
C PHE A 351 11.53 -2.33 -5.51
N SER A 352 11.61 -1.49 -4.49
CA SER A 352 12.46 -1.67 -3.30
C SER A 352 11.85 -2.52 -2.18
N LEU A 353 10.56 -2.93 -2.28
CA LEU A 353 9.83 -3.48 -1.15
C LEU A 353 10.14 -4.94 -0.85
N GLY A 354 9.99 -5.29 0.43
CA GLY A 354 9.83 -6.64 0.95
C GLY A 354 11.11 -7.47 1.02
N ILE A 355 10.91 -8.71 1.37
CA ILE A 355 11.98 -9.70 1.58
C ILE A 355 11.51 -11.08 1.10
N GLY A 356 12.42 -11.89 0.61
CA GLY A 356 12.15 -13.27 0.24
C GLY A 356 12.23 -14.26 1.40
N ALA A 357 12.10 -15.54 1.11
CA ALA A 357 12.31 -16.62 2.06
C ALA A 357 13.80 -16.80 2.40
N ASP A 358 14.69 -16.38 1.49
CA ASP A 358 16.13 -16.37 1.67
C ASP A 358 16.62 -15.30 2.68
N GLY A 359 15.74 -14.40 3.11
CA GLY A 359 16.09 -13.28 3.99
C GLY A 359 16.86 -12.16 3.29
N VAL A 360 16.89 -12.13 1.96
CA VAL A 360 17.54 -11.07 1.17
C VAL A 360 16.49 -10.05 0.71
N PRO A 361 16.74 -8.74 0.89
CA PRO A 361 15.82 -7.69 0.49
C PRO A 361 15.37 -7.75 -0.99
N GLY A 362 14.15 -7.27 -1.23
CA GLY A 362 13.46 -7.32 -2.53
C GLY A 362 12.52 -8.52 -2.63
N TYR A 363 11.25 -8.26 -3.00
CA TYR A 363 10.30 -9.34 -3.26
C TYR A 363 10.78 -10.24 -4.40
N PRO A 364 10.79 -11.57 -4.21
CA PRO A 364 11.05 -12.50 -5.31
C PRO A 364 9.83 -12.66 -6.22
N LEU A 365 10.06 -13.11 -7.44
CA LEU A 365 9.01 -13.56 -8.33
C LEU A 365 8.52 -14.96 -7.92
N ILE A 366 7.23 -15.18 -8.08
CA ILE A 366 6.55 -16.46 -7.82
C ILE A 366 5.87 -16.99 -9.08
N GLU A 367 5.69 -18.31 -9.13
CA GLU A 367 4.93 -19.00 -10.15
C GLU A 367 3.58 -19.48 -9.61
N ALA A 368 2.52 -19.25 -10.36
CA ALA A 368 1.21 -19.82 -10.08
C ALA A 368 0.51 -20.24 -11.38
N TYR A 369 -0.49 -21.12 -11.25
CA TYR A 369 -1.37 -21.51 -12.35
C TYR A 369 -2.78 -21.07 -12.03
N LEU A 370 -3.39 -20.30 -12.93
CA LEU A 370 -4.77 -19.84 -12.84
C LEU A 370 -5.58 -20.39 -14.01
N THR A 371 -6.83 -20.72 -13.74
CA THR A 371 -7.79 -21.06 -14.80
C THR A 371 -8.17 -19.81 -15.61
N GLY A 372 -8.64 -19.98 -16.85
CA GLY A 372 -9.10 -18.84 -17.65
C GLY A 372 -10.23 -18.06 -16.97
N LYS A 373 -11.06 -18.75 -16.19
CA LYS A 373 -12.09 -18.12 -15.37
C LYS A 373 -11.50 -17.27 -14.24
N GLU A 374 -10.43 -17.73 -13.60
CA GLU A 374 -9.72 -16.98 -12.57
C GLU A 374 -8.98 -15.77 -13.17
N LEU A 375 -8.39 -15.88 -14.36
CA LEU A 375 -7.82 -14.74 -15.07
C LEU A 375 -8.85 -13.66 -15.40
N LYS A 376 -10.08 -14.05 -15.77
CA LYS A 376 -11.21 -13.10 -15.90
C LYS A 376 -11.56 -12.45 -14.56
N THR A 377 -11.40 -13.17 -13.45
CA THR A 377 -11.59 -12.63 -12.10
C THR A 377 -10.46 -11.67 -11.72
N VAL A 378 -9.21 -11.94 -12.10
CA VAL A 378 -8.06 -11.02 -11.91
C VAL A 378 -8.32 -9.69 -12.64
N ALA A 379 -8.77 -9.74 -13.89
CA ALA A 379 -9.16 -8.52 -14.61
C ALA A 379 -10.30 -7.74 -13.90
N GLU A 380 -11.26 -8.47 -13.30
CA GLU A 380 -12.34 -7.83 -12.53
C GLU A 380 -11.87 -7.28 -11.17
N ILE A 381 -10.84 -7.87 -10.56
CA ILE A 381 -10.18 -7.31 -9.36
C ILE A 381 -9.59 -5.95 -9.71
N ASP A 382 -8.81 -5.86 -10.79
CA ASP A 382 -8.28 -4.58 -11.26
C ASP A 382 -9.42 -3.57 -11.52
N ALA A 383 -10.44 -3.97 -12.27
CA ALA A 383 -11.51 -3.08 -12.70
C ALA A 383 -12.43 -2.60 -11.56
N SER A 384 -12.56 -3.36 -10.46
CA SER A 384 -13.59 -3.11 -9.44
C SER A 384 -13.05 -2.92 -8.03
N VAL A 385 -11.96 -3.61 -7.63
CA VAL A 385 -11.38 -3.49 -6.29
C VAL A 385 -10.43 -2.30 -6.20
N SER A 386 -9.77 -1.95 -7.29
CA SER A 386 -8.81 -0.84 -7.34
C SER A 386 -9.40 0.54 -7.01
N ASP A 387 -10.70 0.74 -7.14
CA ASP A 387 -11.38 1.95 -6.66
C ASP A 387 -11.47 2.04 -5.12
N LEU A 388 -11.37 0.89 -4.45
CA LEU A 388 -11.41 0.78 -2.99
C LEU A 388 -10.01 0.61 -2.39
N MET A 389 -9.06 0.13 -3.20
CA MET A 389 -7.69 -0.18 -2.83
C MET A 389 -6.80 0.02 -4.06
N THR A 390 -6.23 1.21 -4.18
CA THR A 390 -5.43 1.60 -5.37
C THR A 390 -4.21 0.71 -5.60
N SER A 391 -3.62 0.17 -4.52
CA SER A 391 -2.52 -0.80 -4.58
C SER A 391 -2.88 -2.13 -5.27
N ALA A 392 -4.18 -2.39 -5.51
CA ALA A 392 -4.67 -3.54 -6.26
C ALA A 392 -4.86 -3.27 -7.76
N ARG A 393 -4.39 -2.14 -8.29
CA ARG A 393 -4.29 -1.94 -9.74
C ARG A 393 -3.20 -2.83 -10.29
N LEU A 394 -3.49 -3.49 -11.43
CA LEU A 394 -2.62 -4.51 -12.00
C LEU A 394 -2.17 -4.12 -13.41
N TYR A 395 -0.90 -4.33 -13.70
CA TYR A 395 -0.33 -4.24 -15.04
C TYR A 395 0.02 -5.65 -15.51
N MET A 396 -0.29 -5.98 -16.77
CA MET A 396 -0.28 -7.37 -17.20
C MET A 396 0.42 -7.54 -18.54
N TYR A 397 1.40 -8.45 -18.57
CA TYR A 397 1.91 -9.04 -19.80
C TYR A 397 1.01 -10.19 -20.24
N GLY A 398 0.82 -10.39 -21.53
CA GLY A 398 0.12 -11.55 -22.10
C GLY A 398 -1.40 -11.57 -21.91
N LEU A 399 -1.98 -10.61 -21.17
CA LEU A 399 -3.42 -10.47 -20.96
C LEU A 399 -3.90 -9.09 -21.39
N GLN A 400 -5.00 -9.07 -22.15
CA GLN A 400 -5.71 -7.86 -22.52
C GLN A 400 -7.13 -7.91 -21.99
N PHE A 401 -7.62 -6.80 -21.42
CA PHE A 401 -9.02 -6.70 -21.03
C PHE A 401 -9.61 -5.32 -21.29
N THR A 402 -10.93 -5.29 -21.45
CA THR A 402 -11.72 -4.07 -21.57
C THR A 402 -12.66 -3.98 -20.40
N TYR A 403 -12.71 -2.82 -19.75
CA TYR A 403 -13.68 -2.56 -18.70
C TYR A 403 -14.42 -1.23 -18.91
N ASN A 404 -15.60 -1.11 -18.31
CA ASN A 404 -16.39 0.11 -18.34
C ASN A 404 -16.69 0.56 -16.90
N PRO A 405 -16.21 1.75 -16.47
CA PRO A 405 -16.36 2.24 -15.10
C PRO A 405 -17.81 2.53 -14.69
N HIS A 406 -18.71 2.73 -15.67
CA HIS A 406 -20.14 3.00 -15.42
C HIS A 406 -20.97 1.73 -15.22
N ARG A 407 -20.36 0.56 -15.33
CA ARG A 407 -21.04 -0.70 -15.03
C ARG A 407 -21.09 -0.93 -13.50
N MET A 408 -21.96 -1.84 -13.12
CA MET A 408 -22.04 -2.29 -11.71
C MET A 408 -20.68 -2.81 -11.25
N ILE A 409 -20.25 -2.41 -10.06
CA ILE A 409 -19.07 -2.96 -9.39
C ILE A 409 -19.13 -4.49 -9.35
N LEU A 410 -18.00 -5.17 -9.50
CA LEU A 410 -17.84 -6.61 -9.69
C LEU A 410 -18.42 -7.14 -11.02
N ASN A 411 -18.72 -6.25 -11.97
CA ASN A 411 -19.16 -6.57 -13.33
C ASN A 411 -18.73 -5.50 -14.34
N ARG A 412 -17.57 -4.89 -14.12
CA ARG A 412 -17.03 -3.82 -14.98
C ARG A 412 -16.35 -4.35 -16.22
N VAL A 413 -15.72 -5.51 -16.14
CA VAL A 413 -15.04 -6.13 -17.28
C VAL A 413 -16.04 -6.60 -18.31
N THR A 414 -15.75 -6.30 -19.59
CA THR A 414 -16.60 -6.70 -20.73
C THR A 414 -15.95 -7.78 -21.58
N ASP A 415 -14.65 -7.74 -21.75
CA ASP A 415 -13.89 -8.67 -22.61
C ASP A 415 -12.51 -8.93 -21.99
N VAL A 416 -12.02 -10.16 -22.10
CA VAL A 416 -10.68 -10.58 -21.68
C VAL A 416 -10.11 -11.54 -22.71
N TYR A 417 -8.88 -11.29 -23.17
CA TYR A 417 -8.17 -12.09 -24.15
C TYR A 417 -6.73 -12.39 -23.68
N LEU A 418 -6.19 -13.50 -24.08
CA LEU A 418 -4.75 -13.69 -24.09
C LEU A 418 -4.15 -13.02 -25.33
N LEU A 419 -2.94 -12.47 -25.18
CA LEU A 419 -2.11 -12.01 -26.28
C LEU A 419 -1.03 -13.05 -26.55
N ASP A 420 -0.85 -13.45 -27.80
CA ASP A 420 0.34 -14.25 -28.19
C ASP A 420 1.54 -13.33 -28.43
N ALA A 421 2.70 -13.94 -28.73
CA ALA A 421 3.96 -13.20 -28.94
C ALA A 421 3.88 -12.17 -30.09
N ASP A 422 2.94 -12.35 -31.03
CA ASP A 422 2.69 -11.42 -32.15
C ASP A 422 1.61 -10.38 -31.81
N GLY A 423 1.08 -10.37 -30.56
CA GLY A 423 0.01 -9.47 -30.10
C GLY A 423 -1.40 -9.86 -30.56
N ASN A 424 -1.58 -11.07 -31.15
CA ASN A 424 -2.91 -11.50 -31.57
C ASN A 424 -3.74 -11.99 -30.39
N ARG A 425 -5.02 -11.61 -30.38
CA ARG A 425 -5.99 -12.01 -29.36
C ARG A 425 -6.39 -13.47 -29.47
N ARG A 426 -6.38 -14.20 -28.37
CA ARG A 426 -6.89 -15.56 -28.23
C ARG A 426 -7.89 -15.62 -27.07
N GLU A 427 -8.97 -16.38 -27.25
CA GLU A 427 -9.97 -16.60 -26.21
C GLU A 427 -9.39 -17.42 -25.05
N LEU A 428 -9.80 -17.07 -23.83
CA LEU A 428 -9.51 -17.85 -22.64
C LEU A 428 -10.45 -19.06 -22.51
N GLU A 429 -9.89 -20.23 -22.34
CA GLU A 429 -10.63 -21.44 -21.99
C GLU A 429 -10.85 -21.49 -20.47
N ASP A 430 -12.11 -21.48 -20.03
CA ASP A 430 -12.48 -21.26 -18.62
C ASP A 430 -11.78 -22.22 -17.64
N ASP A 431 -11.63 -23.50 -18.00
CA ASP A 431 -11.09 -24.54 -17.11
C ASP A 431 -9.61 -24.89 -17.38
N LYS A 432 -9.00 -24.28 -18.41
CA LYS A 432 -7.59 -24.49 -18.72
C LYS A 432 -6.72 -23.70 -17.75
N LEU A 433 -5.62 -24.34 -17.29
CA LEU A 433 -4.59 -23.69 -16.49
C LEU A 433 -3.62 -22.91 -17.38
N TYR A 434 -3.31 -21.70 -16.95
CA TYR A 434 -2.36 -20.77 -17.57
C TYR A 434 -1.26 -20.45 -16.55
N ARG A 435 -0.02 -20.44 -16.99
CA ARG A 435 1.14 -20.09 -16.17
C ARG A 435 1.18 -18.60 -15.92
N VAL A 436 1.13 -18.20 -14.67
CA VAL A 436 1.17 -16.81 -14.21
C VAL A 436 2.42 -16.57 -13.39
N VAL A 437 3.10 -15.46 -13.66
CA VAL A 437 4.22 -14.96 -12.85
C VAL A 437 3.77 -13.65 -12.18
N ALA A 438 4.10 -13.49 -10.92
CA ALA A 438 3.86 -12.27 -10.16
C ALA A 438 4.96 -12.12 -9.11
N ASP A 439 4.98 -11.00 -8.38
CA ASP A 439 5.81 -10.87 -7.18
C ASP A 439 5.15 -11.55 -5.96
N LEU A 440 5.95 -11.84 -4.93
CA LEU A 440 5.48 -12.49 -3.70
C LEU A 440 4.39 -11.66 -2.99
N TYR A 441 4.47 -10.33 -3.04
CA TYR A 441 3.47 -9.43 -2.49
C TYR A 441 2.07 -9.69 -3.08
N SER A 442 1.99 -9.89 -4.39
CA SER A 442 0.72 -10.22 -5.08
C SER A 442 0.04 -11.45 -4.49
N GLY A 443 0.82 -12.49 -4.15
CA GLY A 443 0.32 -13.68 -3.47
C GLY A 443 -0.21 -13.37 -2.06
N GLN A 444 0.57 -12.66 -1.27
CA GLN A 444 0.24 -12.30 0.11
C GLN A 444 -1.02 -11.42 0.19
N MET A 445 -1.24 -10.53 -0.77
CA MET A 445 -2.39 -9.62 -0.81
C MET A 445 -3.72 -10.26 -1.24
N LEU A 446 -3.73 -11.49 -1.75
CA LEU A 446 -4.97 -12.15 -2.21
C LEU A 446 -6.03 -12.28 -1.10
N SER A 447 -5.61 -12.46 0.16
CA SER A 447 -6.54 -12.53 1.29
C SER A 447 -7.20 -11.17 1.56
N ALA A 448 -6.46 -10.07 1.44
CA ALA A 448 -6.98 -8.72 1.59
C ALA A 448 -7.97 -8.38 0.46
N VAL A 449 -7.65 -8.72 -0.79
CA VAL A 449 -8.55 -8.58 -1.95
C VAL A 449 -9.83 -9.38 -1.75
N THR A 450 -9.74 -10.63 -1.29
CA THR A 450 -10.90 -11.48 -1.01
C THR A 450 -11.80 -10.84 0.06
N LYS A 451 -11.22 -10.30 1.13
CA LYS A 451 -11.94 -9.61 2.21
C LYS A 451 -12.60 -8.33 1.71
N THR A 452 -11.89 -7.48 0.98
CA THR A 452 -12.40 -6.21 0.42
C THR A 452 -13.55 -6.45 -0.56
N SER A 453 -13.51 -7.54 -1.34
CA SER A 453 -14.60 -7.95 -2.23
C SER A 453 -15.71 -8.76 -1.53
N TYR A 454 -15.71 -8.84 -0.20
CA TYR A 454 -16.66 -9.67 0.58
C TYR A 454 -16.70 -11.15 0.14
N GLY A 455 -15.57 -11.70 -0.29
CA GLY A 455 -15.44 -13.07 -0.80
C GLY A 455 -16.06 -13.30 -2.18
N LEU A 456 -16.49 -12.24 -2.87
CA LEU A 456 -17.13 -12.35 -4.19
C LEU A 456 -16.10 -12.54 -5.32
N LEU A 457 -14.94 -11.90 -5.21
CA LEU A 457 -13.80 -12.11 -6.11
C LEU A 457 -12.75 -12.95 -5.38
N SER A 458 -12.77 -14.24 -5.63
CA SER A 458 -11.81 -15.20 -5.07
C SER A 458 -11.03 -15.86 -6.20
N VAL A 459 -9.71 -15.81 -6.10
CA VAL A 459 -8.76 -16.49 -6.95
C VAL A 459 -8.03 -17.51 -6.09
N VAL A 460 -7.89 -18.72 -6.57
CA VAL A 460 -7.19 -19.80 -5.87
C VAL A 460 -5.98 -20.22 -6.72
N PRO A 461 -4.80 -19.59 -6.49
CA PRO A 461 -3.59 -19.95 -7.20
C PRO A 461 -3.21 -21.42 -6.97
N LYS A 462 -2.70 -22.07 -8.02
CA LYS A 462 -2.42 -23.50 -8.03
C LYS A 462 -0.98 -23.75 -8.47
N LYS A 463 -0.44 -24.87 -8.04
CA LYS A 463 0.78 -25.47 -8.62
C LYS A 463 0.46 -26.03 -10.01
N ALA A 464 1.47 -26.40 -10.79
CA ALA A 464 1.32 -26.93 -12.14
C ALA A 464 0.43 -28.19 -12.24
N ASP A 465 0.34 -28.96 -11.17
CA ASP A 465 -0.52 -30.15 -11.08
C ASP A 465 -1.98 -29.84 -10.74
N GLY A 466 -2.33 -28.56 -10.55
CA GLY A 466 -3.66 -28.09 -10.21
C GLY A 466 -3.98 -28.08 -8.72
N THR A 467 -3.04 -28.45 -7.84
CA THR A 467 -3.22 -28.35 -6.39
C THR A 467 -3.13 -26.89 -5.93
N PRO A 468 -3.99 -26.42 -4.99
CA PRO A 468 -3.88 -25.08 -4.44
C PRO A 468 -2.51 -24.81 -3.80
N ILE A 469 -2.02 -23.59 -3.94
CA ILE A 469 -0.84 -23.10 -3.23
C ILE A 469 -1.31 -22.70 -1.82
N GLU A 470 -0.69 -23.29 -0.79
CA GLU A 470 -0.97 -22.96 0.61
C GLU A 470 0.04 -21.92 1.13
N ASP A 471 1.29 -22.03 0.70
CA ASP A 471 2.37 -21.08 1.01
C ASP A 471 3.02 -20.62 -0.30
N PHE A 472 3.04 -19.32 -0.52
CA PHE A 472 3.62 -18.72 -1.72
C PHE A 472 5.16 -18.78 -1.73
N GLU A 473 5.79 -18.99 -0.59
CA GLU A 473 7.24 -19.21 -0.52
C GLU A 473 7.66 -20.54 -1.15
N ASP A 474 6.76 -21.54 -1.19
CA ASP A 474 7.01 -22.82 -1.88
C ASP A 474 7.14 -22.70 -3.41
N VAL A 475 6.73 -21.58 -3.98
CA VAL A 475 6.64 -21.37 -5.44
C VAL A 475 7.46 -20.17 -5.91
N ILE A 476 8.43 -19.74 -5.11
CA ILE A 476 9.40 -18.72 -5.48
C ILE A 476 10.24 -19.24 -6.65
N LEU A 477 10.41 -18.38 -7.65
CA LEU A 477 11.26 -18.64 -8.80
C LEU A 477 12.72 -18.33 -8.48
N THR A 478 13.63 -19.09 -9.10
CA THR A 478 15.07 -18.99 -8.87
C THR A 478 15.82 -18.64 -10.15
N ASP A 479 17.00 -18.04 -9.97
CA ASP A 479 18.01 -17.87 -11.00
C ASP A 479 19.41 -18.05 -10.39
N ASN A 480 20.29 -18.81 -11.03
CA ASN A 480 21.64 -19.13 -10.54
C ASN A 480 21.66 -19.68 -9.10
N GLY A 481 20.58 -20.33 -8.66
CA GLY A 481 20.46 -20.92 -7.32
C GLY A 481 20.09 -19.95 -6.21
N GLY A 482 19.81 -18.67 -6.52
CA GLY A 482 19.22 -17.67 -5.63
C GLY A 482 17.77 -17.36 -6.03
N GLU A 483 17.05 -16.64 -5.17
CA GLU A 483 15.71 -16.17 -5.51
C GLU A 483 15.76 -15.11 -6.62
N LEU A 484 14.90 -15.24 -7.64
CA LEU A 484 14.78 -14.26 -8.72
C LEU A 484 14.02 -13.03 -8.20
N LYS A 485 14.74 -11.99 -7.80
CA LYS A 485 14.16 -10.76 -7.27
C LYS A 485 13.49 -9.93 -8.36
N ALA A 486 12.37 -9.32 -8.06
CA ALA A 486 11.61 -8.49 -9.01
C ALA A 486 12.43 -7.31 -9.56
N TRP A 487 13.18 -6.61 -8.68
CA TRP A 487 14.05 -5.53 -9.12
C TRP A 487 15.18 -6.00 -10.05
N THR A 488 15.79 -7.19 -9.79
CA THR A 488 16.82 -7.73 -10.69
C THR A 488 16.23 -8.16 -12.04
N ALA A 489 14.97 -8.61 -12.04
CA ALA A 489 14.25 -8.90 -13.28
C ALA A 489 14.13 -7.64 -14.16
N ILE A 490 13.81 -6.48 -13.54
CA ILE A 490 13.74 -5.20 -14.24
C ILE A 490 15.13 -4.77 -14.71
N ALA A 491 16.16 -4.86 -13.85
CA ALA A 491 17.53 -4.48 -14.18
C ALA A 491 18.05 -5.27 -15.39
N HIS A 492 17.97 -6.60 -15.37
CA HIS A 492 18.42 -7.44 -16.49
C HIS A 492 17.60 -7.25 -17.77
N TYR A 493 16.31 -6.91 -17.63
CA TYR A 493 15.49 -6.57 -18.78
C TYR A 493 15.98 -5.30 -19.47
N MET A 494 16.29 -4.26 -18.70
CA MET A 494 16.85 -3.01 -19.25
C MET A 494 18.20 -3.23 -19.92
N GLU A 495 19.12 -3.97 -19.29
CA GLU A 495 20.40 -4.32 -19.89
C GLU A 495 20.27 -5.14 -21.20
N SER A 496 19.14 -5.82 -21.41
CA SER A 496 18.92 -6.64 -22.60
C SER A 496 18.49 -5.88 -23.84
N PHE A 497 18.18 -4.59 -23.71
CA PHE A 497 17.77 -3.78 -24.84
C PHE A 497 18.95 -3.51 -25.79
N PRO A 498 18.69 -3.27 -27.09
CA PRO A 498 19.75 -2.93 -28.04
C PRO A 498 20.33 -1.54 -27.72
N ASP A 499 21.65 -1.42 -27.91
CA ASP A 499 22.34 -0.13 -28.00
C ASP A 499 22.11 0.43 -29.42
N GLU A 500 21.17 1.33 -29.59
CA GLU A 500 20.78 1.88 -30.88
C GLU A 500 21.70 3.03 -31.35
N ASN A 501 22.34 3.73 -30.39
CA ASN A 501 23.19 4.87 -30.67
C ASN A 501 24.69 4.50 -30.79
N GLY A 502 25.12 3.33 -30.29
CA GLY A 502 26.45 2.77 -30.42
C GLY A 502 27.45 3.28 -29.38
N ASP A 503 26.99 3.72 -28.21
CA ASP A 503 27.83 4.24 -27.13
C ASP A 503 28.19 3.19 -26.06
N GLY A 504 27.62 2.00 -26.16
CA GLY A 504 27.88 0.88 -25.27
C GLY A 504 26.88 0.74 -24.13
N ILE A 505 25.81 1.55 -24.10
CA ILE A 505 24.71 1.50 -23.13
C ILE A 505 23.43 1.06 -23.88
N ALA A 506 22.57 0.29 -23.25
CA ALA A 506 21.30 -0.11 -23.82
C ALA A 506 20.32 1.09 -23.89
N ASP A 507 19.48 1.15 -24.93
CA ASP A 507 18.47 2.18 -25.09
C ASP A 507 17.07 1.65 -24.76
N ILE A 508 16.28 2.38 -23.93
CA ILE A 508 14.87 2.03 -23.69
C ILE A 508 14.09 2.13 -25.02
N PRO A 509 13.47 1.04 -25.50
CA PRO A 509 12.77 1.04 -26.77
C PRO A 509 11.63 2.08 -26.82
N GLN A 510 11.51 2.75 -27.97
CA GLN A 510 10.39 3.68 -28.26
C GLN A 510 9.02 2.96 -28.21
N TYR A 511 8.99 1.63 -28.17
CA TYR A 511 7.82 0.84 -27.88
C TYR A 511 7.08 1.36 -26.64
N TYR A 512 7.80 1.67 -25.55
CA TYR A 512 7.22 2.18 -24.29
C TYR A 512 6.81 3.65 -24.32
N ALA A 513 7.02 4.38 -25.42
CA ALA A 513 6.48 5.73 -25.55
C ALA A 513 4.97 5.77 -25.82
N GLY A 514 4.33 4.62 -26.06
CA GLY A 514 2.90 4.49 -26.34
C GLY A 514 2.23 3.41 -25.51
N LEU A 515 0.89 3.40 -25.50
CA LEU A 515 0.07 2.36 -24.87
C LEU A 515 -0.25 1.24 -25.89
N HIS A 516 -0.45 0.02 -25.40
CA HIS A 516 -0.60 -1.19 -26.22
C HIS A 516 -1.98 -1.84 -26.13
N GLU A 517 -2.96 -1.11 -25.59
CA GLU A 517 -4.32 -1.58 -25.37
C GLU A 517 -4.44 -2.81 -24.45
N ARG A 518 -3.47 -3.03 -23.55
CA ARG A 518 -3.52 -4.12 -22.56
C ARG A 518 -4.66 -3.93 -21.57
N LYS A 519 -4.92 -2.67 -21.20
CA LYS A 519 -6.07 -2.26 -20.38
C LYS A 519 -6.86 -1.19 -21.11
N VAL A 520 -8.03 -1.53 -21.64
CA VAL A 520 -8.88 -0.63 -22.42
C VAL A 520 -10.04 -0.12 -21.57
N VAL A 521 -10.11 1.21 -21.41
CA VAL A 521 -11.22 1.87 -20.71
C VAL A 521 -12.31 2.26 -21.71
N ASP A 522 -13.48 1.63 -21.63
CA ASP A 522 -14.68 2.00 -22.43
C ASP A 522 -15.60 2.90 -21.59
N ASP A 523 -15.36 4.21 -21.63
CA ASP A 523 -16.11 5.23 -20.87
C ASP A 523 -17.48 5.56 -21.51
N SER A 524 -18.15 4.59 -22.12
CA SER A 524 -19.40 4.83 -22.83
C SER A 524 -20.64 4.50 -22.00
N PHE A 525 -21.68 5.36 -22.08
CA PHE A 525 -23.01 5.11 -21.51
C PHE A 525 -23.94 4.33 -22.47
N ASN A 526 -23.40 3.65 -23.48
CA ASN A 526 -24.20 2.84 -24.40
C ASN A 526 -24.81 1.66 -23.65
N LEU A 527 -26.15 1.59 -23.61
CA LEU A 527 -26.89 0.56 -22.88
C LEU A 527 -26.53 -0.87 -23.31
N ILE A 528 -26.21 -1.10 -24.59
CA ILE A 528 -25.79 -2.44 -25.05
C ILE A 528 -24.44 -2.82 -24.42
N LYS A 529 -23.49 -1.88 -24.36
CA LYS A 529 -22.19 -2.09 -23.75
C LYS A 529 -22.29 -2.25 -22.22
N LEU A 530 -23.18 -1.48 -21.57
CA LEU A 530 -23.41 -1.58 -20.14
C LEU A 530 -23.95 -2.94 -19.68
N ILE A 531 -24.65 -3.68 -20.55
CA ILE A 531 -25.19 -5.02 -20.27
C ILE A 531 -24.45 -6.15 -20.99
N LYS A 532 -23.38 -5.86 -21.75
CA LYS A 532 -22.58 -6.85 -22.49
C LYS A 532 -21.92 -7.83 -21.50
N ASN A 533 -21.90 -9.12 -21.83
CA ASN A 533 -21.21 -10.17 -21.07
C ASN A 533 -21.43 -10.06 -19.53
N PRO A 534 -22.69 -10.11 -19.03
CA PRO A 534 -22.93 -9.99 -17.60
C PRO A 534 -22.37 -11.21 -16.87
N ASN A 535 -21.62 -10.98 -15.80
CA ASN A 535 -21.14 -12.06 -14.96
C ASN A 535 -22.26 -12.63 -14.05
N LYS A 536 -21.97 -13.72 -13.32
CA LYS A 536 -22.93 -14.38 -12.43
C LYS A 536 -23.58 -13.45 -11.39
N TYR A 537 -22.81 -12.45 -10.89
CA TYR A 537 -23.30 -11.51 -9.88
C TYR A 537 -24.28 -10.50 -10.47
N ALA A 538 -24.01 -9.98 -11.67
CA ALA A 538 -24.92 -9.10 -12.37
C ALA A 538 -26.26 -9.80 -12.68
N VAL A 539 -26.19 -11.04 -13.14
CA VAL A 539 -27.39 -11.85 -13.41
C VAL A 539 -28.19 -12.10 -12.14
N MET A 540 -27.51 -12.46 -11.04
CA MET A 540 -28.16 -12.68 -9.74
C MET A 540 -28.83 -11.41 -9.21
N ILE A 541 -28.16 -10.27 -9.24
CA ILE A 541 -28.70 -8.98 -8.78
C ILE A 541 -29.87 -8.56 -9.66
N ALA A 542 -29.75 -8.68 -10.99
CA ALA A 542 -30.86 -8.40 -11.91
C ALA A 542 -32.08 -9.27 -11.59
N GLY A 543 -31.89 -10.54 -11.27
CA GLY A 543 -32.94 -11.45 -10.81
C GLY A 543 -33.61 -10.99 -9.52
N ILE A 544 -32.82 -10.61 -8.52
CA ILE A 544 -33.33 -10.09 -7.24
C ILE A 544 -34.15 -8.81 -7.44
N VAL A 545 -33.63 -7.86 -8.25
CA VAL A 545 -34.33 -6.62 -8.55
C VAL A 545 -35.66 -6.88 -9.28
N LEU A 546 -35.66 -7.81 -10.23
CA LEU A 546 -36.88 -8.21 -10.94
C LEU A 546 -37.93 -8.79 -9.97
N ILE A 547 -37.51 -9.69 -9.08
CA ILE A 547 -38.39 -10.24 -8.05
C ILE A 547 -38.95 -9.15 -7.15
N ALA A 548 -38.10 -8.21 -6.69
CA ALA A 548 -38.53 -7.09 -5.87
C ALA A 548 -39.56 -6.22 -6.57
N ILE A 549 -39.34 -5.88 -7.86
CA ILE A 549 -40.31 -5.14 -8.69
C ILE A 549 -41.63 -5.90 -8.79
N LEU A 550 -41.60 -7.20 -9.04
CA LEU A 550 -42.82 -8.02 -9.11
C LEU A 550 -43.59 -8.02 -7.78
N LEU A 551 -42.89 -8.12 -6.65
CA LEU A 551 -43.50 -8.04 -5.32
C LEU A 551 -44.15 -6.69 -5.06
N VAL A 552 -43.48 -5.58 -5.43
CA VAL A 552 -44.05 -4.23 -5.33
C VAL A 552 -45.30 -4.09 -6.18
N VAL A 553 -45.28 -4.56 -7.45
CA VAL A 553 -46.43 -4.54 -8.34
C VAL A 553 -47.59 -5.36 -7.76
N LEU A 554 -47.30 -6.54 -7.20
CA LEU A 554 -48.33 -7.38 -6.52
C LEU A 554 -48.92 -6.65 -5.32
N LEU A 555 -48.09 -6.03 -4.48
CA LEU A 555 -48.54 -5.24 -3.33
C LEU A 555 -49.44 -4.07 -3.75
N ILE A 556 -49.05 -3.31 -4.78
CA ILE A 556 -49.85 -2.23 -5.32
C ILE A 556 -51.21 -2.76 -5.82
N ARG A 557 -51.24 -3.88 -6.56
CA ARG A 557 -52.47 -4.51 -7.01
C ARG A 557 -53.38 -4.94 -5.86
N LEU A 558 -52.78 -5.50 -4.79
CA LEU A 558 -53.51 -5.91 -3.57
C LEU A 558 -54.11 -4.70 -2.86
N VAL A 559 -53.34 -3.63 -2.68
CA VAL A 559 -53.82 -2.37 -2.07
C VAL A 559 -54.97 -1.77 -2.88
N LEU A 560 -54.82 -1.68 -4.20
CA LEU A 560 -55.89 -1.20 -5.11
C LEU A 560 -57.14 -2.06 -5.03
N LYS A 561 -57.01 -3.39 -4.89
CA LYS A 561 -58.13 -4.32 -4.73
C LYS A 561 -58.85 -4.08 -3.38
N LEU A 562 -58.08 -3.87 -2.32
CA LEU A 562 -58.63 -3.58 -0.97
C LEU A 562 -59.37 -2.23 -0.94
N VAL A 563 -58.79 -1.19 -1.58
CA VAL A 563 -59.43 0.12 -1.69
C VAL A 563 -60.74 0.02 -2.48
N LYS A 564 -60.73 -0.69 -3.62
CA LYS A 564 -61.99 -0.93 -4.41
C LYS A 564 -63.02 -1.69 -3.59
N TYR A 565 -62.60 -2.67 -2.80
CA TYR A 565 -63.51 -3.43 -1.95
C TYR A 565 -64.14 -2.55 -0.86
N GLN A 566 -63.35 -1.71 -0.21
CA GLN A 566 -63.85 -0.79 0.84
C GLN A 566 -64.76 0.30 0.26
N THR A 567 -64.43 0.85 -0.90
CA THR A 567 -65.29 1.84 -1.58
C THR A 567 -66.56 1.24 -2.11
N GLY A 568 -66.54 -0.03 -2.57
CA GLY A 568 -67.73 -0.76 -2.96
C GLY A 568 -68.69 -1.04 -1.77
N LYS A 569 -68.11 -1.38 -0.61
CA LYS A 569 -68.88 -1.61 0.64
C LYS A 569 -69.51 -0.32 1.19
N ARG A 570 -68.83 0.82 1.10
CA ARG A 570 -69.39 2.16 1.43
C ARG A 570 -70.57 2.54 0.50
N ARG A 571 -70.49 2.24 -0.81
CA ARG A 571 -71.61 2.52 -1.76
C ARG A 571 -72.83 1.60 -1.55
N SER A 572 -72.65 0.37 -1.15
CA SER A 572 -73.76 -0.52 -0.82
C SER A 572 -74.45 -0.24 0.51
N GLY A 573 -73.67 0.29 1.51
CA GLY A 573 -74.22 0.71 2.81
C GLY A 573 -75.05 2.03 2.74
N SER A 574 -74.76 2.90 1.77
CA SER A 574 -75.50 4.18 1.58
C SER A 574 -76.82 4.00 0.82
N LYS A 575 -77.02 2.85 0.12
CA LYS A 575 -78.32 2.55 -0.58
C LYS A 575 -79.34 1.79 0.27
N ALA A 576 -78.99 1.38 1.48
CA ALA A 576 -79.88 0.64 2.40
C ALA A 576 -80.55 1.58 3.45
N GLY A 577 -80.39 2.91 3.33
CA GLY A 577 -80.94 3.88 4.27
C GLY A 577 -82.02 4.80 3.67
N GLU A 578 -82.48 4.58 2.44
CA GLU A 578 -83.59 5.35 1.84
C GLU A 578 -84.66 4.37 1.31
N GLU A 579 -85.55 3.93 2.19
CA GLU A 579 -86.94 3.58 1.84
C GLU A 579 -87.87 4.07 2.98
N PRO A 580 -89.05 4.57 2.62
CA PRO A 580 -89.84 5.59 3.33
C PRO A 580 -90.55 5.08 4.57
#